data_a6e31e62664ab68ee0cd892f6813e044
#
_entry.id   a6e31e62664ab68ee0cd892f6813e044
#
_cell.length_a   1.000
_cell.length_b   1.000
_cell.length_c   1.000
_cell.angle_alpha   90.00
_cell.angle_beta   90.00
_cell.angle_gamma   90.00
#
_symmetry.space_group_name_H-M   'P 1'
#
loop_
_entity.id
_entity.type
_entity.pdbx_description
1 polymer ?
#
loop_
_entity_poly.entity_id
_entity_poly.type
_entity_poly.pdbx_seq_one_letter_code
_entity_poly.pdbx_strand_id
1 'polypeptide(L)'
;MWLDTTRIADLKNMYPGDYNVIIAKINDPDVQRVPFYNVLVTSSDPSVVDIFGVDNMDFGSYDPDMDVGIQLSAKKVGMSAITIKYKTITKVIHVTVKKSIASFSDKTGTMTTGQKYSIRHFITFRGNKPEIKKIKSSNKKIIKVSGEKLIPKKAGKATITATINGKNQKIKITVKKAKPKPKFSQLKSKKAGLDYGNLHGESTVKIKLTNKTQYPITKVKLSSTLFFDDVLDDCRPKKTKTLTVNLKPGKSKTVKIYFGKYPVSKPTRWTYKILQFWYKQ
;
A
#
# COMPACT_ATOMS: atom_id res chain seq x y z
N MET A 1 -4.87 49.79 -0.32
CA MET A 1 -4.18 48.67 0.37
C MET A 1 -5.20 47.80 1.07
N TRP A 2 -5.22 46.47 0.80
CA TRP A 2 -6.13 45.52 1.43
C TRP A 2 -5.41 44.19 1.67
N LEU A 3 -5.89 43.43 2.65
CA LEU A 3 -5.43 42.09 2.99
C LEU A 3 -6.64 41.16 2.97
N ASP A 4 -6.64 40.16 2.12
CA ASP A 4 -7.65 39.13 2.06
C ASP A 4 -7.05 37.73 2.33
N THR A 5 -7.87 36.80 2.75
CA THR A 5 -7.48 35.43 3.10
C THR A 5 -8.39 34.47 2.36
N THR A 6 -8.07 34.18 1.09
CA THR A 6 -8.99 33.50 0.15
C THR A 6 -8.94 31.97 0.17
N ARG A 7 -7.95 31.36 0.79
CA ARG A 7 -7.89 29.89 0.95
C ARG A 7 -7.71 29.52 2.42
N ILE A 8 -8.79 29.64 3.17
CA ILE A 8 -8.84 29.13 4.53
C ILE A 8 -9.36 27.69 4.42
N ALA A 9 -8.46 26.72 4.28
CA ALA A 9 -8.79 25.34 4.59
C ALA A 9 -9.35 25.31 6.02
N ASP A 10 -10.20 24.35 6.33
CA ASP A 10 -11.03 24.25 7.54
C ASP A 10 -10.26 24.50 8.87
N LEU A 11 -9.85 25.76 9.11
CA LEU A 11 -9.12 26.19 10.31
C LEU A 11 -9.97 26.06 11.60
N LYS A 12 -11.27 25.86 11.47
CA LYS A 12 -12.20 25.62 12.59
C LYS A 12 -12.27 24.13 12.97
N ASN A 13 -11.62 23.24 12.23
CA ASN A 13 -11.69 21.79 12.41
C ASN A 13 -10.32 21.11 12.37
N MET A 14 -9.27 21.79 12.82
CA MET A 14 -7.95 21.20 12.97
C MET A 14 -7.90 20.22 14.15
N TYR A 15 -6.98 19.27 14.08
CA TYR A 15 -6.68 18.31 15.14
C TYR A 15 -5.18 18.35 15.45
N PRO A 16 -4.74 17.99 16.65
CA PRO A 16 -3.31 17.92 16.96
C PRO A 16 -2.56 17.08 15.94
N GLY A 17 -1.48 17.62 15.37
CA GLY A 17 -0.70 17.00 14.30
C GLY A 17 -1.15 17.40 12.88
N ASP A 18 -2.25 18.13 12.71
CA ASP A 18 -2.62 18.69 11.41
C ASP A 18 -1.70 19.88 11.06
N TYR A 19 -1.38 19.95 9.76
CA TYR A 19 -0.71 21.10 9.14
C TYR A 19 -1.69 21.82 8.22
N ASN A 20 -1.59 23.13 8.15
CA ASN A 20 -2.43 23.93 7.28
C ASN A 20 -1.69 25.16 6.80
N VAL A 21 -2.18 25.79 5.73
CA VAL A 21 -1.62 27.02 5.18
C VAL A 21 -2.73 28.06 5.06
N ILE A 22 -2.49 29.25 5.62
CA ILE A 22 -3.26 30.45 5.32
C ILE A 22 -2.57 31.14 4.15
N ILE A 23 -3.33 31.53 3.14
CA ILE A 23 -2.83 32.35 2.05
C ILE A 23 -3.36 33.78 2.26
N ALA A 24 -2.45 34.71 2.49
CA ALA A 24 -2.74 36.12 2.64
C ALA A 24 -2.42 36.84 1.34
N LYS A 25 -3.46 37.39 0.70
CA LYS A 25 -3.32 38.34 -0.43
C LYS A 25 -3.16 39.71 0.09
N ILE A 26 -2.07 40.39 -0.28
CA ILE A 26 -1.76 41.76 0.14
C ILE A 26 -1.58 42.61 -1.12
N ASN A 27 -2.52 43.52 -1.34
CA ASN A 27 -2.41 44.51 -2.40
C ASN A 27 -1.88 45.85 -1.81
N ASP A 28 -0.69 46.22 -2.21
CA ASP A 28 -0.07 47.48 -1.88
C ASP A 28 0.28 48.20 -3.19
N PRO A 29 -0.41 49.32 -3.53
CA PRO A 29 -0.17 50.03 -4.79
C PRO A 29 1.23 50.59 -4.94
N ASP A 30 1.95 50.76 -3.84
CA ASP A 30 3.31 51.32 -3.84
C ASP A 30 4.39 50.26 -4.04
N VAL A 31 4.00 48.96 -4.07
CA VAL A 31 4.95 47.85 -4.14
C VAL A 31 4.45 46.78 -5.12
N GLN A 32 5.26 46.48 -6.13
CA GLN A 32 4.92 45.48 -7.13
C GLN A 32 4.80 44.05 -6.53
N ARG A 33 5.47 43.79 -5.41
CA ARG A 33 5.45 42.53 -4.69
C ARG A 33 5.74 42.75 -3.22
N VAL A 34 4.85 42.37 -2.32
CA VAL A 34 5.08 42.40 -0.87
C VAL A 34 6.00 41.24 -0.47
N PRO A 35 7.24 41.51 -0.02
CA PRO A 35 8.11 40.46 0.48
C PRO A 35 7.55 39.89 1.78
N PHE A 36 7.57 38.56 1.94
CA PHE A 36 7.03 37.88 3.12
C PHE A 36 7.66 38.35 4.44
N TYR A 37 8.94 38.73 4.42
CA TYR A 37 9.66 39.23 5.59
C TYR A 37 9.16 40.62 6.09
N ASN A 38 8.36 41.31 5.33
CA ASN A 38 7.68 42.54 5.74
C ASN A 38 6.33 42.26 6.41
N VAL A 39 5.88 41.01 6.41
CA VAL A 39 4.62 40.60 7.01
C VAL A 39 4.90 39.99 8.38
N LEU A 40 4.45 40.68 9.43
CA LEU A 40 4.54 40.14 10.77
C LEU A 40 3.37 39.19 11.04
N VAL A 41 3.67 37.94 11.37
CA VAL A 41 2.68 36.94 11.72
C VAL A 41 2.93 36.44 13.13
N THR A 42 1.89 36.43 13.97
CA THR A 42 1.98 35.98 15.35
C THR A 42 0.82 35.04 15.72
N SER A 43 1.08 34.12 16.58
CA SER A 43 0.07 33.25 17.21
C SER A 43 -0.16 33.68 18.65
N SER A 44 -1.40 33.87 19.07
CA SER A 44 -1.72 34.22 20.46
C SER A 44 -1.40 33.09 21.46
N ASP A 45 -1.39 31.83 20.97
CA ASP A 45 -0.94 30.67 21.75
C ASP A 45 -0.19 29.68 20.85
N PRO A 46 1.15 29.80 20.73
CA PRO A 46 1.97 28.90 19.94
C PRO A 46 1.98 27.43 20.45
N SER A 47 1.53 27.20 21.70
CA SER A 47 1.36 25.84 22.21
C SER A 47 0.11 25.14 21.65
N VAL A 48 -0.85 25.89 21.16
CA VAL A 48 -2.07 25.40 20.50
C VAL A 48 -1.87 25.36 18.98
N VAL A 49 -1.45 26.50 18.39
CA VAL A 49 -1.14 26.59 16.97
C VAL A 49 0.17 27.35 16.78
N ASP A 50 1.15 26.68 16.22
CA ASP A 50 2.45 27.25 15.93
C ASP A 50 2.56 27.67 14.47
N ILE A 51 3.30 28.75 14.23
CA ILE A 51 3.68 29.22 12.91
C ILE A 51 5.10 28.75 12.65
N PHE A 52 5.28 27.81 11.71
CA PHE A 52 6.59 27.24 11.44
C PHE A 52 7.21 27.69 10.11
N GLY A 53 6.47 28.46 9.31
CA GLY A 53 6.97 29.09 8.09
C GLY A 53 6.07 30.22 7.61
N VAL A 54 6.71 31.24 7.03
CA VAL A 54 6.05 32.30 6.29
C VAL A 54 6.87 32.49 5.03
N ASP A 55 6.27 32.30 3.85
CA ASP A 55 6.95 32.31 2.56
C ASP A 55 6.11 33.01 1.50
N ASN A 56 6.74 33.55 0.45
CA ASN A 56 6.01 33.92 -0.76
C ASN A 56 5.69 32.63 -1.54
N MET A 57 4.40 32.34 -1.75
CA MET A 57 3.94 31.17 -2.50
C MET A 57 3.93 31.51 -3.99
N ASP A 58 4.77 30.83 -4.75
CA ASP A 58 4.77 30.87 -6.21
C ASP A 58 3.97 29.69 -6.75
N PHE A 59 2.75 29.92 -7.21
CA PHE A 59 1.90 28.90 -7.84
C PHE A 59 2.13 28.76 -9.36
N GLY A 60 3.27 29.27 -9.86
CA GLY A 60 3.64 29.10 -11.28
C GLY A 60 2.82 29.93 -12.29
N SER A 61 1.97 30.84 -11.84
CA SER A 61 1.31 31.84 -12.65
C SER A 61 1.90 33.20 -12.34
N TYR A 62 2.18 33.97 -13.37
CA TYR A 62 2.59 35.35 -13.29
C TYR A 62 1.40 36.20 -12.75
N ASP A 63 1.05 36.01 -11.49
CA ASP A 63 0.06 36.82 -10.80
C ASP A 63 0.83 37.93 -10.06
N PRO A 64 0.66 39.19 -10.41
CA PRO A 64 1.31 40.33 -9.72
C PRO A 64 0.90 40.41 -8.25
N ASP A 65 -0.22 39.81 -7.85
CA ASP A 65 -0.68 39.71 -6.47
C ASP A 65 -0.05 38.47 -5.78
N MET A 66 1.22 38.58 -5.38
CA MET A 66 1.89 37.46 -4.72
C MET A 66 1.31 37.22 -3.33
N ASP A 67 0.81 36.00 -3.20
CA ASP A 67 0.26 35.51 -1.97
C ASP A 67 1.39 35.16 -0.96
N VAL A 68 1.20 35.56 0.28
CA VAL A 68 2.05 35.15 1.40
C VAL A 68 1.45 33.92 2.04
N GLY A 69 2.16 32.78 1.97
CA GLY A 69 1.79 31.52 2.63
C GLY A 69 2.25 31.52 4.08
N ILE A 70 1.31 31.26 4.99
CA ILE A 70 1.58 31.15 6.43
C ILE A 70 1.32 29.69 6.83
N GLN A 71 2.38 28.99 7.16
CA GLN A 71 2.35 27.58 7.48
C GLN A 71 2.07 27.37 8.96
N LEU A 72 0.98 26.65 9.28
CA LEU A 72 0.49 26.41 10.63
C LEU A 72 0.62 24.94 11.02
N SER A 73 1.00 24.71 12.27
CA SER A 73 1.00 23.39 12.91
C SER A 73 0.09 23.38 14.13
N ALA A 74 -0.93 22.54 14.12
CA ALA A 74 -1.80 22.33 15.28
C ALA A 74 -1.14 21.38 16.29
N LYS A 75 -0.83 21.87 17.50
CA LYS A 75 -0.11 21.11 18.53
C LYS A 75 -1.02 20.57 19.64
N LYS A 76 -1.87 21.42 20.18
CA LYS A 76 -2.70 21.11 21.36
C LYS A 76 -4.16 21.56 21.15
N VAL A 77 -5.07 20.88 21.80
CA VAL A 77 -6.50 21.26 21.83
C VAL A 77 -6.68 22.66 22.42
N GLY A 78 -7.41 23.52 21.73
CA GLY A 78 -7.65 24.90 22.14
C GLY A 78 -8.03 25.79 20.96
N MET A 79 -7.97 27.08 21.20
CA MET A 79 -8.11 28.11 20.18
C MET A 79 -6.89 29.03 20.21
N SER A 80 -6.46 29.46 19.04
CA SER A 80 -5.41 30.49 18.91
C SER A 80 -5.84 31.49 17.84
N ALA A 81 -5.51 32.77 18.06
CA ALA A 81 -5.69 33.84 17.08
C ALA A 81 -4.36 34.04 16.33
N ILE A 82 -4.40 33.86 15.02
CA ILE A 82 -3.29 34.20 14.12
C ILE A 82 -3.47 35.61 13.67
N THR A 83 -2.55 36.48 14.07
CA THR A 83 -2.55 37.93 13.69
C THR A 83 -1.54 38.10 12.56
N ILE A 84 -2.02 38.64 11.45
CA ILE A 84 -1.22 39.01 10.28
C ILE A 84 -1.20 40.52 10.19
N LYS A 85 -0.02 41.13 10.23
CA LYS A 85 0.16 42.58 10.19
C LYS A 85 1.09 42.96 9.05
N TYR A 86 0.64 43.91 8.23
CA TYR A 86 1.44 44.55 7.20
C TYR A 86 1.21 46.05 7.22
N LYS A 87 2.28 46.86 7.43
CA LYS A 87 2.16 48.30 7.66
C LYS A 87 1.08 48.62 8.72
N THR A 88 0.05 49.36 8.37
CA THR A 88 -1.09 49.72 9.25
C THR A 88 -2.23 48.74 9.23
N ILE A 89 -2.21 47.71 8.34
CA ILE A 89 -3.28 46.76 8.23
C ILE A 89 -3.03 45.58 9.16
N THR A 90 -4.08 45.16 9.85
CA THR A 90 -4.06 43.96 10.70
C THR A 90 -5.25 43.08 10.39
N LYS A 91 -5.02 41.77 10.20
CA LYS A 91 -6.06 40.74 10.07
C LYS A 91 -5.87 39.73 11.17
N VAL A 92 -6.97 39.33 11.81
CA VAL A 92 -6.98 38.29 12.84
C VAL A 92 -7.81 37.09 12.35
N ILE A 93 -7.26 35.89 12.45
CA ILE A 93 -7.92 34.64 12.06
C ILE A 93 -7.94 33.70 13.27
N HIS A 94 -9.12 33.24 13.64
CA HIS A 94 -9.28 32.31 14.74
C HIS A 94 -9.13 30.87 14.23
N VAL A 95 -8.21 30.11 14.82
CA VAL A 95 -7.96 28.71 14.54
C VAL A 95 -8.41 27.88 15.72
N THR A 96 -9.20 26.84 15.46
CA THR A 96 -9.68 25.91 16.50
C THR A 96 -9.08 24.54 16.31
N VAL A 97 -8.39 24.04 17.33
CA VAL A 97 -7.86 22.69 17.39
C VAL A 97 -8.75 21.83 18.29
N LYS A 98 -9.42 20.86 17.70
CA LYS A 98 -10.37 19.96 18.36
C LYS A 98 -9.66 18.76 18.99
N LYS A 99 -10.34 18.11 19.94
CA LYS A 99 -9.87 16.83 20.51
C LYS A 99 -9.75 15.76 19.44
N SER A 100 -8.63 15.03 19.43
CA SER A 100 -8.43 13.88 18.55
C SER A 100 -9.59 12.90 18.65
N ILE A 101 -10.05 12.45 17.50
CA ILE A 101 -11.14 11.48 17.39
C ILE A 101 -10.59 10.15 16.87
N ALA A 102 -11.14 9.05 17.37
CA ALA A 102 -10.81 7.72 16.87
C ALA A 102 -12.00 6.78 17.06
N SER A 103 -12.24 5.96 16.07
CA SER A 103 -13.31 4.96 16.10
C SER A 103 -12.94 3.74 15.24
N PHE A 104 -13.64 2.64 15.43
CA PHE A 104 -13.61 1.60 14.41
C PHE A 104 -14.11 2.19 13.09
N SER A 105 -13.38 1.87 12.00
CA SER A 105 -13.67 2.35 10.64
C SER A 105 -15.09 1.95 10.20
N ASP A 106 -15.49 0.74 10.62
CA ASP A 106 -16.74 0.11 10.27
C ASP A 106 -17.35 -0.62 11.47
N LYS A 107 -18.64 -0.93 11.39
CA LYS A 107 -19.33 -1.78 12.37
C LYS A 107 -18.94 -3.26 12.25
N THR A 108 -18.37 -3.66 11.11
CA THR A 108 -17.99 -5.03 10.79
C THR A 108 -16.60 -5.10 10.18
N GLY A 109 -15.90 -6.22 10.35
CA GLY A 109 -14.60 -6.48 9.74
C GLY A 109 -14.47 -7.94 9.32
N THR A 110 -13.47 -8.22 8.52
CA THR A 110 -13.14 -9.58 8.08
C THR A 110 -11.67 -9.90 8.38
N MET A 111 -11.43 -11.11 8.88
CA MET A 111 -10.09 -11.65 9.14
C MET A 111 -9.99 -13.05 8.54
N THR A 112 -8.76 -13.53 8.36
CA THR A 112 -8.51 -14.90 7.84
C THR A 112 -7.66 -15.67 8.85
N THR A 113 -7.98 -16.94 9.10
CA THR A 113 -7.19 -17.81 9.99
C THR A 113 -5.73 -17.90 9.51
N GLY A 114 -4.79 -18.03 10.45
CA GLY A 114 -3.35 -18.15 10.14
C GLY A 114 -2.63 -16.82 9.91
N GLN A 115 -3.33 -15.69 9.92
CA GLN A 115 -2.75 -14.35 9.89
C GLN A 115 -2.91 -13.67 11.25
N LYS A 116 -2.04 -12.73 11.56
CA LYS A 116 -2.15 -11.88 12.77
C LYS A 116 -2.52 -10.47 12.30
N TYR A 117 -3.45 -9.83 12.98
CA TYR A 117 -3.90 -8.48 12.68
C TYR A 117 -3.63 -7.56 13.86
N SER A 118 -3.26 -6.30 13.62
CA SER A 118 -3.35 -5.29 14.64
C SER A 118 -4.79 -4.79 14.74
N ILE A 119 -5.28 -4.50 15.94
CA ILE A 119 -6.59 -3.85 16.11
C ILE A 119 -6.64 -2.50 15.41
N ARG A 120 -5.49 -1.83 15.29
CA ARG A 120 -5.36 -0.54 14.59
C ARG A 120 -5.72 -0.61 13.11
N HIS A 121 -5.64 -1.81 12.48
CA HIS A 121 -6.09 -2.03 11.11
C HIS A 121 -7.59 -1.73 10.90
N PHE A 122 -8.37 -1.77 11.96
CA PHE A 122 -9.81 -1.54 11.97
C PHE A 122 -10.19 -0.17 12.54
N ILE A 123 -9.23 0.73 12.79
CA ILE A 123 -9.44 2.02 13.43
C ILE A 123 -9.05 3.15 12.49
N THR A 124 -9.94 4.11 12.31
CA THR A 124 -9.63 5.41 11.73
C THR A 124 -9.52 6.45 12.84
N PHE A 125 -8.65 7.43 12.64
CA PHE A 125 -8.50 8.53 13.58
C PHE A 125 -8.09 9.83 12.86
N ARG A 126 -8.35 10.96 13.53
CA ARG A 126 -7.79 12.28 13.21
C ARG A 126 -7.16 12.87 14.47
N GLY A 127 -6.02 13.52 14.28
CA GLY A 127 -5.22 14.02 15.36
C GLY A 127 -4.22 12.98 15.87
N ASN A 128 -3.89 13.04 17.15
CA ASN A 128 -2.91 12.16 17.78
C ASN A 128 -3.27 10.69 17.68
N LYS A 129 -2.25 9.85 17.60
CA LYS A 129 -2.40 8.40 17.62
C LYS A 129 -3.27 7.97 18.81
N PRO A 130 -4.37 7.20 18.57
CA PRO A 130 -5.29 6.86 19.63
C PRO A 130 -4.69 5.95 20.68
N GLU A 131 -5.08 6.20 21.92
CA GLU A 131 -4.86 5.26 23.02
C GLU A 131 -5.90 4.15 22.95
N ILE A 132 -5.44 2.88 22.98
CA ILE A 132 -6.29 1.70 22.91
C ILE A 132 -6.06 0.84 24.14
N LYS A 133 -7.10 0.62 24.92
CA LYS A 133 -7.07 -0.16 26.16
C LYS A 133 -8.20 -1.20 26.21
N LYS A 134 -8.14 -2.12 27.17
CA LYS A 134 -9.21 -3.07 27.53
C LYS A 134 -9.77 -3.84 26.33
N ILE A 135 -8.88 -4.33 25.43
CA ILE A 135 -9.30 -5.09 24.26
C ILE A 135 -9.77 -6.47 24.68
N LYS A 136 -11.01 -6.82 24.30
CA LYS A 136 -11.65 -8.10 24.63
C LYS A 136 -12.31 -8.72 23.40
N SER A 137 -12.31 -10.03 23.31
CA SER A 137 -13.05 -10.81 22.32
C SER A 137 -14.22 -11.51 23.00
N SER A 138 -15.40 -11.46 22.39
CA SER A 138 -16.58 -12.21 22.87
C SER A 138 -16.40 -13.73 22.74
N ASN A 139 -15.46 -14.17 21.87
CA ASN A 139 -15.14 -15.60 21.72
C ASN A 139 -13.65 -15.82 21.47
N LYS A 140 -12.92 -16.19 22.52
CA LYS A 140 -11.47 -16.45 22.47
C LYS A 140 -11.08 -17.68 21.61
N LYS A 141 -12.03 -18.61 21.38
CA LYS A 141 -11.83 -19.78 20.50
C LYS A 141 -11.81 -19.36 19.01
N ILE A 142 -12.52 -18.26 18.67
CA ILE A 142 -12.54 -17.70 17.32
C ILE A 142 -11.41 -16.66 17.14
N ILE A 143 -11.32 -15.68 18.05
CA ILE A 143 -10.27 -14.64 18.02
C ILE A 143 -9.63 -14.55 19.40
N LYS A 144 -8.33 -14.89 19.51
CA LYS A 144 -7.52 -14.61 20.70
C LYS A 144 -6.98 -13.18 20.59
N VAL A 145 -7.10 -12.43 21.69
CA VAL A 145 -6.45 -11.10 21.83
C VAL A 145 -5.15 -11.26 22.58
N SER A 146 -4.10 -10.57 22.13
CA SER A 146 -2.77 -10.53 22.79
C SER A 146 -2.20 -9.13 22.62
N GLY A 147 -2.34 -8.27 23.65
CA GLY A 147 -2.10 -6.84 23.50
C GLY A 147 -2.98 -6.26 22.42
N GLU A 148 -2.41 -5.48 21.51
CA GLU A 148 -3.14 -4.93 20.35
C GLU A 148 -3.27 -5.93 19.16
N LYS A 149 -2.79 -7.17 19.32
CA LYS A 149 -2.84 -8.20 18.26
C LYS A 149 -4.11 -9.04 18.38
N LEU A 150 -4.83 -9.16 17.27
CA LEU A 150 -5.96 -10.05 17.07
C LEU A 150 -5.51 -11.28 16.30
N ILE A 151 -5.68 -12.47 16.89
CA ILE A 151 -5.21 -13.74 16.34
C ILE A 151 -6.43 -14.61 16.03
N PRO A 152 -6.86 -14.69 14.75
CA PRO A 152 -7.97 -15.55 14.35
C PRO A 152 -7.55 -17.02 14.39
N LYS A 153 -8.22 -17.81 15.24
CA LYS A 153 -7.95 -19.23 15.47
C LYS A 153 -8.85 -20.15 14.64
N LYS A 154 -10.15 -19.82 14.56
CA LYS A 154 -11.17 -20.64 13.90
C LYS A 154 -12.11 -19.74 13.10
N ALA A 155 -12.63 -20.25 11.99
CA ALA A 155 -13.68 -19.57 11.24
C ALA A 155 -14.95 -19.41 12.11
N GLY A 156 -15.62 -18.26 11.99
CA GLY A 156 -16.77 -17.89 12.78
C GLY A 156 -16.89 -16.39 12.98
N LYS A 157 -17.78 -15.98 13.86
CA LYS A 157 -18.01 -14.56 14.19
C LYS A 157 -17.67 -14.28 15.65
N ALA A 158 -17.00 -13.17 15.91
CA ALA A 158 -16.74 -12.67 17.25
C ALA A 158 -16.82 -11.15 17.28
N THR A 159 -17.24 -10.59 18.41
CA THR A 159 -17.23 -9.14 18.64
C THR A 159 -15.96 -8.77 19.40
N ILE A 160 -15.24 -7.81 18.89
CA ILE A 160 -14.12 -7.18 19.59
C ILE A 160 -14.64 -5.91 20.25
N THR A 161 -14.37 -5.78 21.54
CA THR A 161 -14.64 -4.56 22.32
C THR A 161 -13.31 -3.96 22.71
N ALA A 162 -13.17 -2.65 22.59
CA ALA A 162 -11.97 -1.92 23.01
C ALA A 162 -12.37 -0.54 23.54
N THR A 163 -11.57 -0.02 24.47
CA THR A 163 -11.66 1.38 24.89
C THR A 163 -10.68 2.17 24.02
N ILE A 164 -11.21 3.07 23.17
CA ILE A 164 -10.46 3.90 22.24
C ILE A 164 -10.63 5.35 22.65
N ASN A 165 -9.53 6.06 23.00
CA ASN A 165 -9.58 7.42 23.56
C ASN A 165 -10.63 7.56 24.67
N GLY A 166 -10.65 6.63 25.63
CA GLY A 166 -11.60 6.63 26.76
C GLY A 166 -13.01 6.13 26.45
N LYS A 167 -13.39 5.93 25.18
CA LYS A 167 -14.74 5.48 24.78
C LYS A 167 -14.77 3.98 24.47
N ASN A 168 -15.72 3.25 25.05
CA ASN A 168 -15.94 1.85 24.75
C ASN A 168 -16.60 1.68 23.38
N GLN A 169 -15.98 0.92 22.50
CA GLN A 169 -16.44 0.69 21.14
C GLN A 169 -16.42 -0.81 20.79
N LYS A 170 -17.21 -1.20 19.81
CA LYS A 170 -17.37 -2.60 19.40
C LYS A 170 -17.32 -2.72 17.89
N ILE A 171 -16.66 -3.80 17.39
CA ILE A 171 -16.69 -4.21 15.99
C ILE A 171 -17.03 -5.70 15.90
N LYS A 172 -17.91 -6.09 14.98
CA LYS A 172 -18.21 -7.49 14.68
C LYS A 172 -17.21 -8.00 13.64
N ILE A 173 -16.42 -9.02 13.97
CA ILE A 173 -15.43 -9.60 13.07
C ILE A 173 -15.91 -10.96 12.58
N THR A 174 -15.91 -11.15 11.27
CA THR A 174 -16.10 -12.45 10.62
C THR A 174 -14.74 -13.05 10.27
N VAL A 175 -14.41 -14.18 10.87
CA VAL A 175 -13.19 -14.93 10.55
C VAL A 175 -13.50 -15.96 9.47
N LYS A 176 -12.83 -15.86 8.34
CA LYS A 176 -12.88 -16.85 7.24
C LYS A 176 -11.72 -17.83 7.38
N LYS A 177 -11.93 -19.09 6.97
CA LYS A 177 -10.87 -20.09 6.90
C LYS A 177 -9.88 -19.68 5.80
N ALA A 178 -8.58 -19.74 6.11
CA ALA A 178 -7.55 -19.54 5.09
C ALA A 178 -7.70 -20.60 4.01
N LYS A 179 -7.64 -20.19 2.76
CA LYS A 179 -7.55 -21.14 1.65
C LYS A 179 -6.17 -21.81 1.71
N PRO A 180 -6.08 -23.14 1.58
CA PRO A 180 -4.79 -23.83 1.64
C PRO A 180 -3.90 -23.38 0.49
N LYS A 181 -2.61 -23.17 0.78
CA LYS A 181 -1.62 -22.89 -0.27
C LYS A 181 -1.55 -24.04 -1.26
N PRO A 182 -1.41 -23.80 -2.56
CA PRO A 182 -1.29 -24.86 -3.54
C PRO A 182 0.01 -25.64 -3.32
N LYS A 183 -0.08 -26.98 -3.47
CA LYS A 183 1.06 -27.90 -3.39
C LYS A 183 1.65 -28.15 -4.78
N PHE A 184 2.94 -28.46 -4.87
CA PHE A 184 3.60 -28.84 -6.12
C PHE A 184 2.89 -29.99 -6.84
N SER A 185 2.41 -30.98 -6.11
CA SER A 185 1.67 -32.13 -6.63
C SER A 185 0.39 -31.77 -7.38
N GLN A 186 -0.14 -30.56 -7.19
CA GLN A 186 -1.35 -30.07 -7.86
C GLN A 186 -1.06 -29.36 -9.20
N LEU A 187 0.19 -29.01 -9.49
CA LEU A 187 0.60 -28.63 -10.83
C LEU A 187 1.12 -29.88 -11.54
N LYS A 188 0.25 -30.55 -12.26
CA LYS A 188 0.61 -31.73 -13.05
C LYS A 188 1.31 -31.32 -14.33
N SER A 189 2.27 -32.13 -14.75
CA SER A 189 3.01 -31.93 -15.99
C SER A 189 3.28 -33.25 -16.68
N LYS A 190 3.38 -33.20 -18.02
CA LYS A 190 3.84 -34.30 -18.83
C LYS A 190 4.62 -33.85 -20.05
N LYS A 191 5.48 -34.70 -20.58
CA LYS A 191 6.12 -34.46 -21.88
C LYS A 191 5.03 -34.34 -22.95
N ALA A 192 5.16 -33.35 -23.83
CA ALA A 192 4.21 -33.10 -24.90
C ALA A 192 4.85 -33.12 -26.28
N GLY A 193 6.16 -33.24 -26.36
CA GLY A 193 6.90 -33.38 -27.60
C GLY A 193 8.28 -32.74 -27.54
N LEU A 194 9.07 -33.09 -28.54
CA LEU A 194 10.35 -32.48 -28.86
C LEU A 194 10.32 -32.17 -30.36
N ASP A 195 10.40 -30.89 -30.70
CA ASP A 195 10.57 -30.46 -32.09
C ASP A 195 12.07 -30.31 -32.35
N TYR A 196 12.53 -30.85 -33.46
CA TYR A 196 13.87 -30.70 -34.00
C TYR A 196 13.79 -30.18 -35.41
N GLY A 197 14.36 -28.99 -35.67
CA GLY A 197 14.30 -28.35 -36.97
C GLY A 197 15.31 -29.00 -37.96
N ASN A 198 14.80 -29.45 -39.08
CA ASN A 198 15.55 -30.28 -40.06
C ASN A 198 16.76 -29.59 -40.70
N LEU A 199 16.80 -28.25 -40.76
CA LEU A 199 17.84 -27.53 -41.48
C LEU A 199 18.89 -26.81 -40.61
N HIS A 200 18.63 -26.64 -39.31
CA HIS A 200 19.48 -25.81 -38.45
C HIS A 200 19.72 -26.36 -37.02
N GLY A 201 19.35 -27.59 -36.74
CA GLY A 201 19.61 -28.21 -35.43
C GLY A 201 18.92 -27.54 -34.27
N GLU A 202 17.84 -26.80 -34.50
CA GLU A 202 17.12 -26.11 -33.46
C GLU A 202 16.23 -27.08 -32.67
N SER A 203 16.33 -27.07 -31.35
CA SER A 203 15.59 -27.96 -30.49
C SER A 203 14.59 -27.20 -29.58
N THR A 204 13.35 -27.64 -29.57
CA THR A 204 12.29 -27.11 -28.68
C THR A 204 11.58 -28.22 -27.94
N VAL A 205 11.67 -28.22 -26.62
CA VAL A 205 10.88 -29.16 -25.80
C VAL A 205 9.51 -28.58 -25.49
N LYS A 206 8.49 -29.42 -25.55
CA LYS A 206 7.09 -29.10 -25.24
C LYS A 206 6.66 -29.81 -23.96
N ILE A 207 6.14 -29.04 -23.01
CA ILE A 207 5.68 -29.57 -21.72
C ILE A 207 4.22 -29.15 -21.53
N LYS A 208 3.33 -30.11 -21.39
CA LYS A 208 1.93 -29.84 -21.03
C LYS A 208 1.83 -29.68 -19.51
N LEU A 209 1.37 -28.53 -19.06
CA LEU A 209 1.06 -28.22 -17.67
C LEU A 209 -0.46 -28.28 -17.45
N THR A 210 -0.89 -28.85 -16.33
CA THR A 210 -2.31 -28.90 -15.91
C THR A 210 -2.43 -28.39 -14.50
N ASN A 211 -3.21 -27.35 -14.31
CA ASN A 211 -3.45 -26.74 -13.01
C ASN A 211 -4.59 -27.46 -12.27
N LYS A 212 -4.26 -28.28 -11.28
CA LYS A 212 -5.21 -28.92 -10.36
C LYS A 212 -5.39 -28.15 -9.05
N THR A 213 -4.79 -26.93 -8.93
CA THR A 213 -5.00 -26.06 -7.78
C THR A 213 -6.32 -25.28 -7.93
N GLN A 214 -6.78 -24.69 -6.84
CA GLN A 214 -7.94 -23.77 -6.86
C GLN A 214 -7.54 -22.32 -7.24
N TYR A 215 -6.27 -22.07 -7.56
CA TYR A 215 -5.74 -20.72 -7.86
C TYR A 215 -5.24 -20.65 -9.30
N PRO A 216 -5.38 -19.49 -9.96
CA PRO A 216 -4.70 -19.24 -11.22
C PRO A 216 -3.17 -19.27 -11.02
N ILE A 217 -2.46 -20.07 -11.82
CA ILE A 217 -0.99 -20.07 -11.85
C ILE A 217 -0.55 -19.05 -12.87
N THR A 218 0.27 -18.09 -12.45
CA THR A 218 0.71 -16.95 -13.28
C THR A 218 2.03 -17.23 -13.98
N LYS A 219 2.99 -17.84 -13.26
CA LYS A 219 4.33 -18.16 -13.79
C LYS A 219 4.76 -19.55 -13.33
N VAL A 220 5.62 -20.18 -14.13
CA VAL A 220 6.27 -21.45 -13.80
C VAL A 220 7.75 -21.36 -14.14
N LYS A 221 8.62 -21.75 -13.22
CA LYS A 221 10.07 -21.91 -13.47
C LYS A 221 10.35 -23.37 -13.77
N LEU A 222 10.85 -23.64 -14.96
CA LEU A 222 11.17 -24.97 -15.48
C LEU A 222 12.65 -25.08 -15.79
N SER A 223 13.25 -26.22 -15.51
CA SER A 223 14.53 -26.63 -16.04
C SER A 223 14.34 -27.83 -16.94
N SER A 224 14.99 -27.85 -18.11
CA SER A 224 14.98 -28.97 -19.02
C SER A 224 16.40 -29.26 -19.48
N THR A 225 16.69 -30.55 -19.74
CA THR A 225 17.98 -31.05 -20.22
C THR A 225 17.74 -31.90 -21.45
N LEU A 226 18.54 -31.68 -22.49
CA LEU A 226 18.61 -32.54 -23.67
C LEU A 226 19.75 -33.54 -23.50
N PHE A 227 19.62 -34.70 -24.15
CA PHE A 227 20.64 -35.76 -24.20
C PHE A 227 20.85 -36.15 -25.64
N PHE A 228 22.12 -36.37 -26.02
CA PHE A 228 22.57 -36.77 -27.32
C PHE A 228 23.44 -38.03 -27.12
N ASP A 229 23.08 -39.14 -27.75
CA ASP A 229 23.75 -40.40 -27.52
C ASP A 229 24.94 -40.64 -28.52
N ASP A 230 25.03 -39.78 -29.55
CA ASP A 230 26.00 -39.96 -30.66
C ASP A 230 27.26 -39.05 -30.50
N VAL A 231 27.48 -38.45 -29.34
CA VAL A 231 28.55 -37.51 -29.12
C VAL A 231 29.58 -38.12 -28.16
N LEU A 232 30.84 -38.17 -28.55
CA LEU A 232 31.96 -38.61 -27.71
C LEU A 232 32.10 -37.75 -26.43
N ASP A 233 31.57 -36.55 -26.44
CA ASP A 233 31.49 -35.66 -25.29
C ASP A 233 30.09 -35.72 -24.69
N ASP A 234 29.99 -35.84 -23.37
CA ASP A 234 28.73 -35.93 -22.61
C ASP A 234 27.94 -34.59 -22.64
N CYS A 235 27.59 -34.17 -23.86
CA CYS A 235 26.88 -32.92 -24.10
C CYS A 235 25.45 -32.99 -23.60
N ARG A 236 25.17 -32.40 -22.42
CA ARG A 236 23.86 -32.36 -21.78
C ARG A 236 23.38 -30.91 -21.57
N PRO A 237 23.07 -30.19 -22.65
CA PRO A 237 22.64 -28.81 -22.50
C PRO A 237 21.42 -28.72 -21.62
N LYS A 238 21.54 -27.86 -20.62
CA LYS A 238 20.47 -27.58 -19.63
C LYS A 238 19.99 -26.15 -19.76
N LYS A 239 18.70 -25.96 -19.82
CA LYS A 239 18.10 -24.64 -19.89
C LYS A 239 17.05 -24.47 -18.80
N THR A 240 17.14 -23.34 -18.07
CA THR A 240 16.17 -22.96 -17.05
C THR A 240 15.45 -21.68 -17.48
N LYS A 241 14.13 -21.71 -17.51
CA LYS A 241 13.31 -20.55 -17.89
C LYS A 241 12.16 -20.36 -16.90
N THR A 242 11.84 -19.09 -16.66
CA THR A 242 10.58 -18.68 -16.01
C THR A 242 9.61 -18.23 -17.11
N LEU A 243 8.49 -18.93 -17.19
CA LEU A 243 7.48 -18.72 -18.22
C LEU A 243 6.20 -18.15 -17.62
N THR A 244 5.64 -17.12 -18.22
CA THR A 244 4.29 -16.64 -17.91
C THR A 244 3.27 -17.56 -18.55
N VAL A 245 2.44 -18.20 -17.73
CA VAL A 245 1.51 -19.23 -18.20
C VAL A 245 0.04 -18.83 -18.12
N ASN A 246 -0.34 -18.00 -17.14
CA ASN A 246 -1.73 -17.56 -16.89
C ASN A 246 -2.74 -18.72 -16.94
N LEU A 247 -2.44 -19.78 -16.20
CA LEU A 247 -3.16 -21.05 -16.26
C LEU A 247 -4.28 -21.09 -15.19
N LYS A 248 -5.52 -20.98 -15.63
CA LYS A 248 -6.72 -21.02 -14.74
C LYS A 248 -6.85 -22.40 -14.07
N PRO A 249 -7.53 -22.50 -12.90
CA PRO A 249 -7.87 -23.79 -12.27
C PRO A 249 -8.53 -24.75 -13.24
N GLY A 250 -8.13 -26.01 -13.20
CA GLY A 250 -8.66 -27.08 -14.07
C GLY A 250 -8.17 -27.06 -15.52
N LYS A 251 -7.50 -26.00 -15.98
CA LYS A 251 -7.06 -25.87 -17.37
C LYS A 251 -5.65 -26.43 -17.58
N SER A 252 -5.34 -26.71 -18.86
CA SER A 252 -4.03 -27.14 -19.31
C SER A 252 -3.46 -26.18 -20.33
N LYS A 253 -2.14 -26.07 -20.40
CA LYS A 253 -1.40 -25.30 -21.39
C LYS A 253 -0.10 -25.99 -21.73
N THR A 254 0.27 -26.03 -23.00
CA THR A 254 1.59 -26.46 -23.44
C THR A 254 2.52 -25.27 -23.48
N VAL A 255 3.64 -25.40 -22.79
CA VAL A 255 4.75 -24.43 -22.80
C VAL A 255 5.92 -24.99 -23.57
N LYS A 256 6.73 -24.08 -24.12
CA LYS A 256 7.89 -24.42 -24.96
C LYS A 256 9.16 -23.86 -24.33
N ILE A 257 10.23 -24.66 -24.37
CA ILE A 257 11.59 -24.24 -24.02
C ILE A 257 12.45 -24.43 -25.26
N TYR A 258 12.88 -23.30 -25.81
CA TYR A 258 13.76 -23.28 -26.98
C TYR A 258 15.21 -23.38 -26.54
N PHE A 259 15.95 -24.35 -27.07
CA PHE A 259 17.35 -24.59 -26.73
C PHE A 259 18.34 -23.92 -27.68
N GLY A 260 17.91 -23.52 -28.85
CA GLY A 260 18.79 -22.95 -29.89
C GLY A 260 19.34 -24.02 -30.82
N LYS A 261 20.38 -23.66 -31.58
CA LYS A 261 21.07 -24.53 -32.52
C LYS A 261 22.12 -25.35 -31.79
N TYR A 262 22.13 -26.65 -32.02
CA TYR A 262 23.19 -27.56 -31.63
C TYR A 262 23.69 -28.25 -32.90
N PRO A 263 24.97 -28.16 -33.25
CA PRO A 263 25.50 -28.60 -34.53
C PRO A 263 25.63 -30.14 -34.67
N VAL A 264 25.25 -30.85 -33.66
CA VAL A 264 25.30 -32.33 -33.60
C VAL A 264 23.91 -32.93 -33.74
N SER A 265 23.80 -34.21 -33.84
CA SER A 265 22.65 -35.05 -34.09
C SER A 265 21.33 -34.62 -33.38
N LYS A 266 20.23 -35.20 -33.76
CA LYS A 266 18.95 -35.05 -33.11
C LYS A 266 19.03 -35.53 -31.65
N PRO A 267 18.46 -34.78 -30.65
CA PRO A 267 18.41 -35.26 -29.27
C PRO A 267 17.63 -36.57 -29.18
N THR A 268 18.18 -37.54 -28.53
CA THR A 268 17.59 -38.90 -28.39
C THR A 268 16.57 -38.94 -27.24
N ARG A 269 16.81 -38.18 -26.19
CA ARG A 269 15.89 -38.01 -25.06
C ARG A 269 16.02 -36.63 -24.42
N TRP A 270 15.06 -36.34 -23.56
CA TRP A 270 15.07 -35.10 -22.77
C TRP A 270 14.34 -35.32 -21.43
N THR A 271 14.69 -34.48 -20.47
CA THR A 271 14.07 -34.47 -19.15
C THR A 271 13.66 -33.04 -18.80
N TYR A 272 12.79 -32.92 -17.80
CA TYR A 272 12.45 -31.62 -17.24
C TYR A 272 12.09 -31.74 -15.76
N LYS A 273 12.19 -30.59 -15.07
CA LYS A 273 11.77 -30.45 -13.68
C LYS A 273 11.09 -29.10 -13.48
N ILE A 274 9.97 -29.08 -12.77
CA ILE A 274 9.35 -27.86 -12.26
C ILE A 274 10.11 -27.48 -11.01
N LEU A 275 10.69 -26.27 -11.01
CA LEU A 275 11.48 -25.76 -9.89
C LEU A 275 10.64 -24.90 -8.96
N GLN A 276 9.70 -24.13 -9.52
CA GLN A 276 8.86 -23.19 -8.79
C GLN A 276 7.63 -22.82 -9.62
N PHE A 277 6.54 -22.43 -8.95
CA PHE A 277 5.43 -21.75 -9.61
C PHE A 277 4.85 -20.65 -8.72
N TRP A 278 4.24 -19.66 -9.36
CA TRP A 278 3.58 -18.53 -8.71
C TRP A 278 2.10 -18.56 -9.02
N TYR A 279 1.29 -18.19 -8.05
CA TYR A 279 -0.15 -18.20 -8.15
C TYR A 279 -0.75 -16.90 -7.59
N LYS A 280 -1.97 -16.56 -8.02
CA LYS A 280 -2.73 -15.42 -7.52
C LYS A 280 -3.81 -15.94 -6.54
N GLN A 281 -3.83 -15.37 -5.33
CA GLN A 281 -4.89 -15.64 -4.34
C GLN A 281 -6.12 -14.80 -4.58
#